data_69794da7c1d67511b3afa14555003042
#
_entry.id   69794da7c1d67511b3afa14555003042
#
_cell.length_a   1.000
_cell.length_b   1.000
_cell.length_c   1.000
_cell.angle_alpha   90.00
_cell.angle_beta   90.00
_cell.angle_gamma   90.00
#
_symmetry.space_group_name_H-M   'P 1'
#
loop_
_entity.id
_entity.type
_entity.pdbx_description
1 polymer ?
#
loop_
_entity_poly.entity_id
_entity_poly.type
_entity_poly.pdbx_seq_one_letter_code
_entity_poly.pdbx_strand_id
1 'polypeptide(L)'
;MEFIVAEEGVPQSIGCEGAVVAYYGSEIEFHYETVPPHGDEIFSAKLPLLDIKLPFWIYGRNLIFLDAYYLLAETVKKGTWDPITSMLINIHTGKYASLEHWYNNISVKEKEVELKNDYDGKSMVLKDVKGLKWV
;
A
#
# COMPACT_ATOMS: atom_id res chain seq x y z
N MET A 1 14.43 13.55 1.98
CA MET A 1 13.48 12.52 1.49
C MET A 1 14.23 11.53 0.62
N GLU A 2 14.06 10.25 0.91
CA GLU A 2 14.74 9.18 0.18
C GLU A 2 14.09 8.94 -1.19
N PHE A 3 14.87 8.51 -2.18
CA PHE A 3 14.37 8.07 -3.47
C PHE A 3 14.60 6.56 -3.60
N ILE A 4 13.54 5.80 -3.82
CA ILE A 4 13.57 4.35 -3.85
C ILE A 4 13.04 3.87 -5.21
N VAL A 5 13.74 2.91 -5.82
CA VAL A 5 13.22 2.18 -6.98
C VAL A 5 12.73 0.83 -6.47
N ALA A 6 11.43 0.59 -6.55
CA ALA A 6 10.82 -0.63 -6.02
C ALA A 6 11.03 -1.82 -6.95
N GLU A 7 10.97 -3.01 -6.36
CA GLU A 7 11.01 -4.28 -7.08
C GLU A 7 9.66 -4.99 -6.94
N GLU A 8 9.21 -5.61 -8.02
CA GLU A 8 7.95 -6.34 -8.04
C GLU A 8 7.95 -7.49 -7.01
N GLY A 9 6.86 -7.56 -6.23
CA GLY A 9 6.66 -8.62 -5.26
C GLY A 9 7.52 -8.53 -4.00
N VAL A 10 8.34 -7.51 -3.86
CA VAL A 10 9.25 -7.35 -2.72
C VAL A 10 8.68 -6.33 -1.74
N PRO A 11 8.45 -6.70 -0.46
CA PRO A 11 7.98 -5.75 0.55
C PRO A 11 8.98 -4.61 0.73
N GLN A 12 8.47 -3.39 0.66
CA GLN A 12 9.25 -2.17 0.82
C GLN A 12 8.85 -1.46 2.09
N SER A 13 9.84 -0.98 2.85
CA SER A 13 9.60 -0.11 4.01
C SER A 13 10.19 1.28 3.74
N ILE A 14 9.62 2.29 4.36
CA ILE A 14 10.11 3.67 4.27
C ILE A 14 10.47 4.19 5.66
N GLY A 15 11.54 4.98 5.72
CA GLY A 15 11.95 5.64 6.95
C GLY A 15 11.15 6.89 7.27
N CYS A 16 11.29 7.40 8.49
CA CYS A 16 10.53 8.55 8.98
C CYS A 16 10.76 9.85 8.19
N GLU A 17 11.77 9.90 7.36
CA GLU A 17 12.03 11.06 6.50
C GLU A 17 11.08 11.14 5.30
N GLY A 18 10.31 10.09 5.08
CA GLY A 18 9.51 9.93 3.88
C GLY A 18 10.32 9.44 2.68
N ALA A 19 9.66 9.23 1.58
CA ALA A 19 10.31 8.75 0.38
C ALA A 19 9.49 9.05 -0.87
N VAL A 20 10.18 9.09 -2.01
CA VAL A 20 9.57 8.98 -3.32
C VAL A 20 9.89 7.58 -3.82
N VAL A 21 8.88 6.78 -4.08
CA VAL A 21 9.05 5.41 -4.59
C VAL A 21 8.66 5.39 -6.06
N ALA A 22 9.62 5.02 -6.91
CA ALA A 22 9.44 4.94 -8.36
C ALA A 22 9.22 3.48 -8.78
N TYR A 23 8.30 3.27 -9.72
CA TYR A 23 8.02 1.95 -10.25
C TYR A 23 7.34 2.06 -11.63
N TYR A 24 7.96 1.51 -12.66
CA TYR A 24 7.45 1.48 -14.04
C TYR A 24 6.93 2.83 -14.56
N GLY A 25 7.75 3.88 -14.42
CA GLY A 25 7.43 5.20 -14.94
C GLY A 25 6.40 5.98 -14.13
N SER A 26 6.00 5.46 -12.98
CA SER A 26 5.16 6.18 -12.04
C SER A 26 5.90 6.42 -10.74
N GLU A 27 5.37 7.33 -9.93
CA GLU A 27 5.94 7.65 -8.62
C GLU A 27 4.83 7.78 -7.59
N ILE A 28 5.14 7.37 -6.36
CA ILE A 28 4.30 7.65 -5.20
C ILE A 28 5.18 8.30 -4.14
N GLU A 29 4.70 9.41 -3.60
CA GLU A 29 5.43 10.23 -2.64
C GLU A 29 4.80 10.10 -1.27
N PHE A 30 5.60 9.74 -0.27
CA PHE A 30 5.17 9.50 1.11
C PHE A 30 5.71 10.58 2.03
N HIS A 31 4.82 11.25 2.77
CA HIS A 31 5.16 12.27 3.76
C HIS A 31 4.78 11.79 5.15
N TYR A 32 5.75 11.84 6.08
CA TYR A 32 5.53 11.44 7.46
C TYR A 32 4.41 12.24 8.12
N GLU A 33 3.49 11.54 8.79
CA GLU A 33 2.39 12.15 9.52
C GLU A 33 2.47 11.86 11.01
N THR A 34 2.58 10.61 11.40
CA THR A 34 2.59 10.20 12.80
C THR A 34 3.16 8.81 13.00
N VAL A 35 3.43 8.47 14.25
CA VAL A 35 3.81 7.13 14.66
C VAL A 35 2.95 6.72 15.85
N PRO A 36 2.20 5.60 15.75
CA PRO A 36 1.44 5.08 16.89
C PRO A 36 2.37 4.52 17.96
N PRO A 37 1.92 4.42 19.23
CA PRO A 37 2.76 3.92 20.31
C PRO A 37 3.34 2.52 20.09
N HIS A 38 2.68 1.70 19.29
CA HIS A 38 3.08 0.30 19.05
C HIS A 38 3.99 0.12 17.84
N GLY A 39 4.39 1.18 17.15
CA GLY A 39 5.31 0.81 16.12
C GLY A 39 5.54 1.70 14.92
N ASP A 40 5.12 1.24 13.76
CA ASP A 40 5.59 1.76 12.48
C ASP A 40 4.99 3.09 12.10
N GLU A 41 5.74 3.88 11.39
CA GLU A 41 5.34 5.22 10.96
C GLU A 41 4.20 5.17 9.96
N ILE A 42 3.37 6.21 9.98
CA ILE A 42 2.23 6.41 9.09
C ILE A 42 2.50 7.64 8.23
N PHE A 43 2.16 7.54 6.96
CA PHE A 43 2.43 8.55 5.94
C PHE A 43 1.18 8.93 5.17
N SER A 44 1.08 10.19 4.79
CA SER A 44 0.19 10.59 3.70
C SER A 44 0.87 10.30 2.37
N ALA A 45 0.09 10.09 1.32
CA ALA A 45 0.61 9.70 0.02
C ALA A 45 0.06 10.58 -1.10
N LYS A 46 0.91 10.85 -2.07
CA LYS A 46 0.60 11.64 -3.24
C LYS A 46 1.16 10.94 -4.48
N LEU A 47 0.41 10.99 -5.58
CA LEU A 47 0.89 10.59 -6.89
C LEU A 47 1.30 11.86 -7.63
N PRO A 48 2.59 12.26 -7.59
CA PRO A 48 2.98 13.60 -8.06
C PRO A 48 2.83 13.80 -9.55
N LEU A 49 2.99 12.74 -10.35
CA LEU A 49 2.84 12.84 -11.80
C LEU A 49 1.39 13.06 -12.24
N LEU A 50 0.42 12.73 -11.38
CA LEU A 50 -1.01 12.90 -11.64
C LEU A 50 -1.61 14.06 -10.84
N ASP A 51 -0.81 14.66 -9.93
CA ASP A 51 -1.27 15.66 -8.97
C ASP A 51 -2.49 15.19 -8.14
N ILE A 52 -2.42 13.94 -7.68
CA ILE A 52 -3.48 13.31 -6.87
C ILE A 52 -2.94 13.05 -5.47
N LYS A 53 -3.67 13.54 -4.45
CA LYS A 53 -3.46 13.15 -3.05
C LYS A 53 -4.42 12.03 -2.71
N LEU A 54 -3.89 10.93 -2.15
CA LEU A 54 -4.73 9.82 -1.72
C LEU A 54 -5.50 10.21 -0.44
N PRO A 55 -6.78 9.83 -0.33
CA PRO A 55 -7.64 10.29 0.77
C PRO A 55 -7.51 9.49 2.06
N PHE A 56 -6.49 8.65 2.17
CA PHE A 56 -6.19 7.83 3.36
C PHE A 56 -4.71 7.90 3.67
N TRP A 57 -4.33 7.45 4.87
CA TRP A 57 -2.93 7.33 5.25
C TRP A 57 -2.46 5.89 5.10
N ILE A 58 -1.16 5.71 4.94
CA ILE A 58 -0.52 4.44 4.63
C ILE A 58 0.59 4.17 5.64
N TYR A 59 0.62 2.94 6.18
CA TYR A 59 1.75 2.48 6.97
C TYR A 59 2.98 2.33 6.07
N GLY A 60 4.14 2.77 6.55
CA GLY A 60 5.40 2.73 5.80
C GLY A 60 6.08 1.37 5.84
N ARG A 61 5.29 0.31 5.82
CA ARG A 61 5.75 -1.08 5.86
C ARG A 61 4.93 -1.93 4.90
N ASN A 62 5.49 -3.08 4.49
CA ASN A 62 4.79 -4.04 3.64
C ASN A 62 4.17 -3.42 2.37
N LEU A 63 4.85 -2.46 1.80
CA LEU A 63 4.45 -1.86 0.54
C LEU A 63 4.91 -2.81 -0.58
N ILE A 64 3.97 -3.42 -1.29
CA ILE A 64 4.28 -4.44 -2.28
C ILE A 64 3.68 -4.06 -3.62
N PHE A 65 4.53 -3.89 -4.63
CA PHE A 65 4.09 -3.69 -6.01
C PHE A 65 3.83 -5.06 -6.63
N LEU A 66 2.57 -5.34 -6.95
CA LEU A 66 2.16 -6.64 -7.48
C LEU A 66 2.52 -6.81 -8.95
N ASP A 67 2.41 -5.72 -9.70
CA ASP A 67 2.74 -5.64 -11.11
C ASP A 67 2.98 -4.17 -11.48
N ALA A 68 3.05 -3.86 -12.76
CA ALA A 68 3.35 -2.50 -13.23
C ALA A 68 2.30 -1.44 -12.81
N TYR A 69 1.14 -1.85 -12.29
CA TYR A 69 0.03 -0.94 -12.02
C TYR A 69 -0.38 -0.84 -10.56
N TYR A 70 -0.22 -1.92 -9.78
CA TYR A 70 -0.88 -2.03 -8.49
C TYR A 70 0.09 -2.11 -7.33
N LEU A 71 -0.13 -1.21 -6.36
CA LEU A 71 0.53 -1.23 -5.06
C LEU A 71 -0.45 -1.78 -4.02
N LEU A 72 -0.02 -2.78 -3.27
CA LEU A 72 -0.73 -3.28 -2.10
C LEU A 72 -0.16 -2.59 -0.86
N ALA A 73 -1.03 -1.99 -0.06
CA ALA A 73 -0.63 -1.20 1.11
C ALA A 73 -1.57 -1.42 2.30
N GLU A 74 -1.05 -1.20 3.50
CA GLU A 74 -1.81 -1.20 4.75
C GLU A 74 -2.25 0.22 5.03
N THR A 75 -3.55 0.48 5.07
CA THR A 75 -4.11 1.82 5.15
C THR A 75 -4.97 2.05 6.38
N VAL A 76 -5.10 3.30 6.76
CA VAL A 76 -6.03 3.77 7.80
C VAL A 76 -6.70 5.06 7.32
N LYS A 77 -7.81 5.43 7.94
CA LYS A 77 -8.39 6.75 7.73
C LYS A 77 -7.41 7.83 8.20
N LYS A 78 -7.41 8.96 7.53
CA LYS A 78 -6.61 10.11 7.95
C LYS A 78 -6.86 10.45 9.42
N GLY A 79 -5.78 10.66 10.15
CA GLY A 79 -5.85 11.01 11.57
C GLY A 79 -6.10 9.83 12.50
N THR A 80 -6.03 8.61 12.02
CA THR A 80 -6.23 7.40 12.84
C THR A 80 -5.08 6.42 12.71
N TRP A 81 -5.03 5.44 13.62
CA TRP A 81 -4.05 4.35 13.61
C TRP A 81 -4.68 3.00 13.28
N ASP A 82 -5.99 2.89 13.46
CA ASP A 82 -6.76 1.67 13.24
C ASP A 82 -8.23 2.02 12.94
N PRO A 83 -9.02 1.09 12.44
CA PRO A 83 -8.59 -0.22 11.96
C PRO A 83 -7.75 -0.11 10.69
N ILE A 84 -6.83 -1.08 10.53
CA ILE A 84 -5.99 -1.19 9.33
C ILE A 84 -6.78 -1.94 8.27
N THR A 85 -6.72 -1.46 7.04
CA THR A 85 -7.35 -2.12 5.89
C THR A 85 -6.32 -2.28 4.78
N SER A 86 -6.19 -3.47 4.24
CA SER A 86 -5.37 -3.71 3.06
C SER A 86 -6.08 -3.14 1.83
N MET A 87 -5.34 -2.44 0.99
CA MET A 87 -5.90 -1.72 -0.14
C MET A 87 -5.00 -1.84 -1.35
N LEU A 88 -5.60 -2.00 -2.51
CA LEU A 88 -4.90 -1.92 -3.79
C LEU A 88 -5.01 -0.50 -4.34
N ILE A 89 -3.89 0.02 -4.81
CA ILE A 89 -3.81 1.36 -5.39
C ILE A 89 -3.27 1.22 -6.81
N ASN A 90 -4.01 1.72 -7.79
CA ASN A 90 -3.49 1.83 -9.15
C ASN A 90 -2.67 3.12 -9.24
N ILE A 91 -1.35 2.98 -9.31
CA ILE A 91 -0.44 4.13 -9.30
C ILE A 91 -0.44 4.94 -10.60
N HIS A 92 -1.07 4.42 -11.65
CA HIS A 92 -1.18 5.12 -12.94
C HIS A 92 -2.48 5.90 -13.09
N THR A 93 -3.49 5.62 -12.27
CA THR A 93 -4.80 6.28 -12.35
C THR A 93 -5.22 6.98 -11.06
N GLY A 94 -4.63 6.59 -9.94
CA GLY A 94 -5.02 7.06 -8.61
C GLY A 94 -6.26 6.37 -8.05
N LYS A 95 -6.85 5.43 -8.76
CA LYS A 95 -7.97 4.64 -8.26
C LYS A 95 -7.48 3.62 -7.23
N TYR A 96 -8.35 3.28 -6.31
CA TYR A 96 -8.02 2.32 -5.26
C TYR A 96 -9.21 1.41 -4.95
N ALA A 97 -8.94 0.24 -4.39
CA ALA A 97 -9.95 -0.74 -4.00
C ALA A 97 -9.61 -1.34 -2.64
N SER A 98 -10.55 -1.27 -1.72
CA SER A 98 -10.40 -1.88 -0.40
C SER A 98 -10.57 -3.39 -0.49
N LEU A 99 -9.70 -4.12 0.21
CA LEU A 99 -9.88 -5.56 0.42
C LEU A 99 -10.76 -5.86 1.64
N GLU A 100 -11.30 -4.81 2.28
CA GLU A 100 -12.26 -4.87 3.39
C GLU A 100 -11.72 -5.53 4.67
N HIS A 101 -10.45 -5.87 4.69
CA HIS A 101 -9.79 -6.52 5.81
C HIS A 101 -8.30 -6.22 5.81
N TRP A 102 -7.63 -6.42 6.94
CA TRP A 102 -6.18 -6.29 7.05
C TRP A 102 -5.51 -7.65 6.86
N TYR A 103 -4.53 -7.71 5.98
CA TYR A 103 -3.69 -8.88 5.75
C TYR A 103 -2.23 -8.48 5.90
N ASN A 104 -1.56 -9.04 6.90
CA ASN A 104 -0.18 -8.69 7.20
C ASN A 104 0.85 -9.70 6.67
N ASN A 105 0.40 -10.80 6.13
CA ASN A 105 1.25 -11.84 5.55
C ASN A 105 0.85 -12.04 4.09
N ILE A 106 1.75 -11.63 3.18
CA ILE A 106 1.47 -11.58 1.75
C ILE A 106 2.47 -12.47 1.02
N SER A 107 1.98 -13.34 0.15
CA SER A 107 2.80 -14.17 -0.73
C SER A 107 2.41 -13.89 -2.18
N VAL A 108 3.31 -13.27 -2.93
CA VAL A 108 3.09 -12.95 -4.35
C VAL A 108 3.57 -14.11 -5.19
N LYS A 109 2.64 -14.71 -5.95
CA LYS A 109 2.92 -15.81 -6.87
C LYS A 109 2.67 -15.36 -8.30
N GLU A 110 3.07 -16.18 -9.27
CA GLU A 110 3.03 -15.81 -10.69
C GLU A 110 1.65 -15.36 -11.17
N LYS A 111 0.58 -16.02 -10.73
CA LYS A 111 -0.79 -15.74 -11.19
C LYS A 111 -1.76 -15.34 -10.11
N GLU A 112 -1.31 -15.29 -8.87
CA GLU A 112 -2.17 -14.99 -7.74
C GLU A 112 -1.39 -14.42 -6.58
N VAL A 113 -2.09 -13.74 -5.68
CA VAL A 113 -1.53 -13.22 -4.43
C VAL A 113 -2.29 -13.86 -3.29
N GLU A 114 -1.57 -14.53 -2.39
CA GLU A 114 -2.14 -15.09 -1.18
C GLU A 114 -1.96 -14.09 -0.05
N LEU A 115 -3.06 -13.75 0.63
CA LEU A 115 -3.08 -12.81 1.73
C LEU A 115 -3.64 -13.49 2.97
N LYS A 116 -3.00 -13.26 4.11
CA LYS A 116 -3.40 -13.83 5.38
C LYS A 116 -3.22 -12.82 6.51
N ASN A 117 -4.11 -12.85 7.48
CA ASN A 117 -3.91 -12.16 8.75
C ASN A 117 -3.46 -13.19 9.78
N ASP A 118 -2.24 -13.05 10.28
CA ASP A 118 -1.64 -14.00 11.24
C ASP A 118 -2.27 -13.92 12.63
N TYR A 119 -3.02 -12.86 12.93
CA TYR A 119 -3.65 -12.69 14.24
C TYR A 119 -5.04 -13.30 14.33
N ASP A 120 -5.86 -13.19 13.28
CA ASP A 120 -7.23 -13.71 13.29
C ASP A 120 -7.45 -14.90 12.34
N GLY A 121 -6.44 -15.25 11.56
CA GLY A 121 -6.46 -16.39 10.64
C GLY A 121 -7.24 -16.19 9.36
N LYS A 122 -7.83 -15.01 9.13
CA LYS A 122 -8.53 -14.74 7.87
C LYS A 122 -7.55 -14.73 6.71
N SER A 123 -8.00 -15.23 5.57
CA SER A 123 -7.18 -15.29 4.37
C SER A 123 -8.02 -15.07 3.13
N MET A 124 -7.35 -14.67 2.05
CA MET A 124 -7.96 -14.59 0.74
C MET A 124 -6.91 -14.84 -0.33
N VAL A 125 -7.36 -15.19 -1.52
CA VAL A 125 -6.53 -15.31 -2.71
C VAL A 125 -7.04 -14.30 -3.73
N LEU A 126 -6.15 -13.43 -4.18
CA LEU A 126 -6.46 -12.42 -5.18
C LEU A 126 -5.95 -12.90 -6.54
N LYS A 127 -6.88 -13.21 -7.47
CA LYS A 127 -6.56 -13.68 -8.82
C LYS A 127 -6.90 -12.65 -9.89
N ASP A 128 -7.97 -11.89 -9.68
CA ASP A 128 -8.44 -10.89 -10.64
C ASP A 128 -8.83 -9.61 -9.91
N VAL A 129 -8.09 -8.55 -10.20
CA VAL A 129 -8.34 -7.24 -9.58
C VAL A 129 -9.53 -6.50 -10.19
N LYS A 130 -10.02 -6.94 -11.35
CA LYS A 130 -11.13 -6.27 -12.04
C LYS A 130 -12.47 -6.42 -11.31
N GLY A 131 -12.62 -7.48 -10.52
CA GLY A 131 -13.82 -7.72 -9.74
C GLY A 131 -13.94 -6.91 -8.46
N LEU A 132 -12.92 -6.13 -8.10
CA LEU A 132 -12.93 -5.29 -6.91
C LEU A 132 -13.70 -4.00 -7.15
N LYS A 133 -14.17 -3.38 -6.06
CA LYS A 133 -14.84 -2.08 -6.13
C LYS A 133 -13.80 -0.97 -6.16
N TRP A 134 -13.52 -0.49 -7.35
CA TRP A 134 -12.59 0.64 -7.56
C TRP A 134 -13.28 1.97 -7.36
N VAL A 135 -12.62 2.85 -6.66
CA VAL A 135 -13.13 4.19 -6.35
C VAL A 135 -12.29 5.27 -7.04
#